data_a135c8f500f805b9ffe39fc93f1f8e6e
#
_entry.id   a135c8f500f805b9ffe39fc93f1f8e6e
#
_cell.length_a   1.000
_cell.length_b   1.000
_cell.length_c   1.000
_cell.angle_alpha   90.00
_cell.angle_beta   90.00
_cell.angle_gamma   90.00
#
_symmetry.space_group_name_H-M   'P 1'
#
loop_
_entity.id
_entity.type
_entity.pdbx_description
1 polymer ?
#
loop_
_entity_poly.entity_id
_entity_poly.type
_entity_poly.pdbx_seq_one_letter_code
_entity_poly.pdbx_strand_id
1 'polypeptide(L)'
;MTDDPIDGAAMVKSVMRPSDGAYVLFEGVVRNHHEGRAVESIFYDAYRPMAEKEIAKIVDEVGRAFAGVALAVVHRLGHLVVGDTSIAIVAASPHRAEAFEACRMMIDRIKETVPIWKKERGPGGEEWVGWQGKC
;
A
#
# COMPACT_ATOMS: atom_id res chain seq x y z
N MET A 1 -3.65 5.72 -7.10
CA MET A 1 -4.00 4.47 -7.81
C MET A 1 -3.32 4.42 -9.16
N THR A 2 -2.80 3.28 -9.54
CA THR A 2 -2.12 3.11 -10.83
C THR A 2 -2.42 1.74 -11.42
N ASP A 3 -2.35 1.62 -12.75
CA ASP A 3 -2.42 0.32 -13.44
C ASP A 3 -1.02 -0.20 -13.79
N ASP A 4 0.00 0.60 -13.56
CA ASP A 4 1.38 0.30 -13.91
C ASP A 4 2.15 -0.34 -12.75
N PRO A 5 3.25 -1.07 -13.04
CA PRO A 5 4.14 -1.56 -12.00
C PRO A 5 4.64 -0.42 -11.10
N ILE A 6 4.73 -0.69 -9.80
CA ILE A 6 5.17 0.30 -8.83
C ILE A 6 6.68 0.29 -8.73
N ASP A 7 7.30 1.47 -8.80
CA ASP A 7 8.74 1.66 -8.62
C ASP A 7 8.99 2.32 -7.26
N GLY A 8 9.26 1.50 -6.24
CA GLY A 8 9.49 1.99 -4.88
C GLY A 8 10.71 2.89 -4.76
N ALA A 9 11.76 2.59 -5.50
CA ALA A 9 12.99 3.42 -5.47
C ALA A 9 12.72 4.83 -6.01
N ALA A 10 11.93 4.94 -7.08
CA ALA A 10 11.55 6.24 -7.62
C ALA A 10 10.67 7.01 -6.64
N MET A 11 9.78 6.33 -5.92
CA MET A 11 8.95 6.96 -4.89
C MET A 11 9.82 7.55 -3.76
N VAL A 12 10.82 6.81 -3.30
CA VAL A 12 11.75 7.28 -2.27
C VAL A 12 12.42 8.57 -2.72
N LYS A 13 12.94 8.60 -3.93
CA LYS A 13 13.60 9.79 -4.47
C LYS A 13 12.68 10.99 -4.56
N SER A 14 11.40 10.77 -4.88
CA SER A 14 10.44 11.86 -4.99
C SER A 14 10.05 12.49 -3.66
N VAL A 15 10.24 11.77 -2.56
CA VAL A 15 9.79 12.18 -1.22
C VAL A 15 10.93 12.71 -0.37
N MET A 16 12.14 12.18 -0.53
CA MET A 16 13.31 12.54 0.30
C MET A 16 13.69 14.01 0.19
N ARG A 17 13.94 14.61 1.35
CA ARG A 17 14.40 16.00 1.50
C ARG A 17 15.79 16.02 2.12
N PRO A 18 16.58 17.09 1.92
CA PRO A 18 17.91 17.21 2.54
C PRO A 18 17.89 17.11 4.07
N SER A 19 16.77 17.44 4.71
CA SER A 19 16.62 17.37 6.16
C SER A 19 16.30 15.96 6.68
N ASP A 20 16.00 15.00 5.80
CA ASP A 20 15.63 13.67 6.21
C ASP A 20 16.85 12.81 6.50
N GLY A 21 16.84 12.19 7.67
CA GLY A 21 17.88 11.25 8.09
C GLY A 21 17.46 9.79 7.92
N ALA A 22 16.19 9.55 7.64
CA ALA A 22 15.67 8.19 7.50
C ALA A 22 14.46 8.15 6.57
N TYR A 23 14.30 7.02 5.90
CA TYR A 23 13.05 6.70 5.23
C TYR A 23 12.70 5.22 5.46
N VAL A 24 11.42 4.92 5.40
CA VAL A 24 10.90 3.56 5.42
C VAL A 24 10.08 3.36 4.15
N LEU A 25 10.42 2.33 3.41
CA LEU A 25 9.63 1.88 2.25
C LEU A 25 8.95 0.57 2.64
N PHE A 26 7.64 0.57 2.65
CA PHE A 26 6.84 -0.65 2.81
C PHE A 26 6.27 -1.04 1.45
N GLU A 27 6.43 -2.29 1.07
CA GLU A 27 5.81 -2.84 -0.13
C GLU A 27 5.01 -4.09 0.24
N GLY A 28 3.72 -4.06 -0.07
CA GLY A 28 2.87 -5.25 0.00
C GLY A 28 3.01 -6.02 -1.29
N VAL A 29 3.35 -7.30 -1.19
CA VAL A 29 3.68 -8.15 -2.34
C VAL A 29 2.69 -9.30 -2.43
N VAL A 30 2.30 -9.66 -3.65
CA VAL A 30 1.43 -10.81 -3.88
C VAL A 30 2.18 -12.08 -3.53
N ARG A 31 1.67 -12.84 -2.57
CA ARG A 31 2.26 -14.10 -2.14
C ARG A 31 1.48 -15.28 -2.72
N ASN A 32 2.08 -16.46 -2.68
CA ASN A 32 1.55 -17.66 -3.34
C ASN A 32 0.52 -18.43 -2.49
N HIS A 33 0.08 -17.89 -1.38
CA HIS A 33 -0.91 -18.54 -0.51
C HIS A 33 -1.70 -17.52 0.30
N HIS A 34 -2.94 -17.89 0.62
CA HIS A 34 -3.80 -17.10 1.51
C HIS A 34 -4.79 -18.04 2.21
N GLU A 35 -4.77 -18.03 3.53
CA GLU A 35 -5.66 -18.86 4.37
C GLU A 35 -5.64 -20.36 3.96
N GLY A 36 -4.45 -20.89 3.75
CA GLY A 36 -4.26 -22.30 3.39
C GLY A 36 -4.53 -22.62 1.93
N ARG A 37 -4.88 -21.64 1.09
CA ARG A 37 -5.12 -21.83 -0.33
C ARG A 37 -3.93 -21.36 -1.16
N ALA A 38 -3.65 -22.08 -2.24
CA ALA A 38 -2.65 -21.65 -3.21
C ALA A 38 -3.21 -20.47 -4.02
N VAL A 39 -2.37 -19.45 -4.23
CA VAL A 39 -2.69 -18.26 -5.02
C VAL A 39 -1.68 -18.13 -6.15
N GLU A 40 -2.16 -17.96 -7.37
CA GLU A 40 -1.32 -17.74 -8.55
C GLU A 40 -1.33 -16.28 -8.96
N SER A 41 -2.48 -15.62 -8.82
CA SER A 41 -2.65 -14.22 -9.20
C SER A 41 -3.76 -13.58 -8.39
N ILE A 42 -3.75 -12.25 -8.37
CA ILE A 42 -4.81 -11.45 -7.76
C ILE A 42 -5.22 -10.36 -8.76
N PHE A 43 -6.53 -10.14 -8.86
CA PHE A 43 -7.07 -8.98 -9.57
C PHE A 43 -7.57 -8.00 -8.52
N TYR A 44 -6.99 -6.79 -8.53
CA TYR A 44 -7.41 -5.70 -7.65
C TYR A 44 -8.30 -4.72 -8.38
N ASP A 45 -9.39 -4.32 -7.73
CA ASP A 45 -10.30 -3.31 -8.26
C ASP A 45 -10.75 -2.36 -7.15
N ALA A 46 -11.10 -1.15 -7.52
CA ALA A 46 -11.57 -0.13 -6.59
C ALA A 46 -12.41 0.90 -7.34
N TYR A 47 -13.35 1.52 -6.62
CA TYR A 47 -13.95 2.75 -7.11
C TYR A 47 -12.95 3.88 -6.85
N ARG A 48 -12.19 4.22 -7.89
CA ARG A 48 -11.02 5.11 -7.77
C ARG A 48 -11.29 6.45 -7.08
N PRO A 49 -12.36 7.19 -7.43
CA PRO A 49 -12.60 8.47 -6.76
C PRO A 49 -12.74 8.35 -5.24
N MET A 50 -13.47 7.34 -4.77
CA MET A 50 -13.65 7.12 -3.33
C MET A 50 -12.37 6.61 -2.69
N ALA A 51 -11.69 5.65 -3.30
CA ALA A 51 -10.45 5.10 -2.77
C ALA A 51 -9.37 6.17 -2.65
N GLU A 52 -9.20 7.00 -3.66
CA GLU A 52 -8.21 8.08 -3.65
C GLU A 52 -8.55 9.13 -2.58
N LYS A 53 -9.84 9.45 -2.41
CA LYS A 53 -10.30 10.38 -1.38
C LYS A 53 -9.99 9.84 0.02
N GLU A 54 -10.26 8.56 0.27
CA GLU A 54 -9.97 7.94 1.55
C GLU A 54 -8.47 7.88 1.83
N ILE A 55 -7.66 7.56 0.82
CA ILE A 55 -6.20 7.60 0.96
C ILE A 55 -5.71 9.00 1.30
N ALA A 56 -6.23 10.02 0.62
CA ALA A 56 -5.85 11.41 0.89
C ALA A 56 -6.18 11.82 2.34
N LYS A 57 -7.32 11.38 2.86
CA LYS A 57 -7.68 11.60 4.27
C LYS A 57 -6.69 10.95 5.22
N ILE A 58 -6.29 9.72 4.93
CA ILE A 58 -5.32 8.99 5.76
C ILE A 58 -3.96 9.67 5.74
N VAL A 59 -3.49 10.09 4.56
CA VAL A 59 -2.24 10.85 4.44
C VAL A 59 -2.28 12.10 5.30
N ASP A 60 -3.39 12.83 5.27
CA ASP A 60 -3.58 14.02 6.07
C ASP A 60 -3.57 13.72 7.58
N GLU A 61 -4.29 12.69 8.02
CA GLU A 61 -4.33 12.27 9.43
C GLU A 61 -2.95 11.88 9.94
N VAL A 62 -2.23 11.06 9.18
CA VAL A 62 -0.90 10.59 9.56
C VAL A 62 0.10 11.76 9.55
N GLY A 63 -0.01 12.65 8.56
CA GLY A 63 0.83 13.85 8.51
C GLY A 63 0.64 14.78 9.70
N ARG A 64 -0.58 14.85 10.24
CA ARG A 64 -0.86 15.62 11.45
C ARG A 64 -0.35 14.93 12.71
N ALA A 65 -0.43 13.60 12.75
CA ALA A 65 0.06 12.84 13.90
C ALA A 65 1.58 12.84 13.99
N PHE A 66 2.26 12.91 12.86
CA PHE A 66 3.73 12.90 12.80
C PHE A 66 4.21 14.10 11.99
N ALA A 67 4.20 15.27 12.63
CA ALA A 67 4.64 16.50 12.00
C ALA A 67 6.09 16.37 11.53
N GLY A 68 6.37 16.81 10.30
CA GLY A 68 7.69 16.72 9.71
C GLY A 68 7.95 15.45 8.91
N VAL A 69 7.04 14.50 8.90
CA VAL A 69 7.15 13.31 8.07
C VAL A 69 6.57 13.58 6.68
N ALA A 70 7.32 13.23 5.64
CA ALA A 70 6.84 13.26 4.26
C ALA A 70 6.35 11.86 3.87
N LEU A 71 5.21 11.80 3.22
CA LEU A 71 4.52 10.54 2.91
C LEU A 71 4.22 10.44 1.42
N ALA A 72 4.33 9.24 0.88
CA ALA A 72 3.82 8.89 -0.44
C ALA A 72 3.21 7.50 -0.38
N VAL A 73 2.16 7.28 -1.14
CA VAL A 73 1.50 5.98 -1.25
C VAL A 73 0.97 5.77 -2.65
N VAL A 74 1.17 4.57 -3.18
CA VAL A 74 0.65 4.13 -4.46
C VAL A 74 0.07 2.74 -4.29
N HIS A 75 -1.14 2.51 -4.79
CA HIS A 75 -1.75 1.18 -4.90
C HIS A 75 -1.95 0.85 -6.37
N ARG A 76 -1.53 -0.35 -6.76
CA ARG A 76 -1.72 -0.85 -8.13
C ARG A 76 -3.06 -1.60 -8.23
N LEU A 77 -3.78 -1.35 -9.31
CA LEU A 77 -5.00 -2.05 -9.66
C LEU A 77 -4.77 -2.92 -10.90
N GLY A 78 -5.67 -3.85 -11.14
CA GLY A 78 -5.60 -4.77 -12.25
C GLY A 78 -5.04 -6.12 -11.86
N HIS A 79 -4.52 -6.83 -12.86
CA HIS A 79 -4.03 -8.19 -12.69
C HIS A 79 -2.58 -8.20 -12.22
N LEU A 80 -2.34 -8.82 -11.07
CA LEU A 80 -1.01 -8.98 -10.48
C LEU A 80 -0.70 -10.47 -10.29
N VAL A 81 0.55 -10.83 -10.50
CA VAL A 81 1.02 -12.20 -10.25
C VAL A 81 1.88 -12.23 -8.99
N VAL A 82 2.15 -13.44 -8.50
CA VAL A 82 3.01 -13.65 -7.33
C VAL A 82 4.35 -12.92 -7.50
N GLY A 83 4.73 -12.16 -6.49
CA GLY A 83 5.95 -11.34 -6.50
C GLY A 83 5.72 -9.88 -6.90
N ASP A 84 4.59 -9.56 -7.51
CA ASP A 84 4.28 -8.17 -7.85
C ASP A 84 3.94 -7.35 -6.61
N THR A 85 4.36 -6.10 -6.62
CA THR A 85 4.01 -5.13 -5.57
C THR A 85 2.61 -4.59 -5.80
N SER A 86 1.74 -4.77 -4.82
CA SER A 86 0.36 -4.24 -4.88
C SER A 86 0.24 -2.85 -4.29
N ILE A 87 1.01 -2.55 -3.26
CA ILE A 87 1.02 -1.26 -2.59
C ILE A 87 2.44 -0.91 -2.18
N ALA A 88 2.78 0.37 -2.27
CA ALA A 88 4.03 0.90 -1.73
C ALA A 88 3.76 2.17 -0.94
N ILE A 89 4.38 2.29 0.22
CA ILE A 89 4.28 3.43 1.11
C ILE A 89 5.68 3.88 1.47
N VAL A 90 5.96 5.17 1.34
CA VAL A 90 7.21 5.77 1.78
C VAL A 90 6.90 6.77 2.89
N ALA A 91 7.64 6.67 3.99
CA ALA A 91 7.65 7.67 5.05
C ALA A 91 9.09 8.14 5.25
N ALA A 92 9.33 9.43 5.05
CA ALA A 92 10.64 10.04 5.21
C ALA A 92 10.60 11.05 6.37
N SER A 93 11.62 11.04 7.21
CA SER A 93 11.64 11.84 8.43
C SER A 93 13.09 12.17 8.83
N PRO A 94 13.32 13.29 9.57
CA PRO A 94 14.63 13.53 10.16
C PRO A 94 15.10 12.36 11.05
N HIS A 95 14.19 11.70 11.77
CA HIS A 95 14.51 10.60 12.69
C HIS A 95 13.73 9.34 12.35
N ARG A 96 14.35 8.18 12.62
CA ARG A 96 13.80 6.87 12.24
C ARG A 96 12.50 6.48 12.94
N ALA A 97 12.32 6.88 14.21
CA ALA A 97 11.12 6.48 14.97
C ALA A 97 9.83 6.92 14.26
N GLU A 98 9.76 8.18 13.87
CA GLU A 98 8.60 8.74 13.19
C GLU A 98 8.39 8.11 11.82
N ALA A 99 9.47 7.78 11.10
CA ALA A 99 9.37 7.12 9.81
C ALA A 99 8.72 5.72 9.95
N PHE A 100 9.15 4.92 10.92
CA PHE A 100 8.57 3.62 11.19
C PHE A 100 7.11 3.71 11.61
N GLU A 101 6.82 4.59 12.57
CA GLU A 101 5.48 4.72 13.13
C GLU A 101 4.49 5.26 12.11
N ALA A 102 4.88 6.26 11.35
CA ALA A 102 4.02 6.83 10.30
C ALA A 102 3.72 5.81 9.21
N CYS A 103 4.73 5.07 8.76
CA CYS A 103 4.55 4.06 7.73
C CYS A 103 3.58 2.97 8.20
N ARG A 104 3.74 2.51 9.43
CA ARG A 104 2.83 1.50 10.01
C ARG A 104 1.42 2.02 10.11
N MET A 105 1.23 3.23 10.62
CA MET A 105 -0.10 3.83 10.72
C MET A 105 -0.76 3.95 9.34
N MET A 106 0.00 4.33 8.32
CA MET A 106 -0.50 4.41 6.94
C MET A 106 -1.09 3.07 6.48
N ILE A 107 -0.31 2.00 6.56
CA ILE A 107 -0.79 0.70 6.06
C ILE A 107 -1.95 0.17 6.90
N ASP A 108 -1.91 0.32 8.22
CA ASP A 108 -2.99 -0.14 9.08
C ASP A 108 -4.31 0.58 8.75
N ARG A 109 -4.27 1.90 8.59
CA ARG A 109 -5.45 2.69 8.24
C ARG A 109 -5.98 2.38 6.86
N ILE A 110 -5.10 2.23 5.87
CA ILE A 110 -5.50 1.90 4.50
C ILE A 110 -6.27 0.57 4.48
N LYS A 111 -5.77 -0.44 5.19
CA LYS A 111 -6.42 -1.75 5.25
C LYS A 111 -7.78 -1.72 5.96
N GLU A 112 -7.97 -0.79 6.89
CA GLU A 112 -9.23 -0.66 7.61
C GLU A 112 -10.32 0.05 6.81
N THR A 113 -9.96 1.06 6.01
CA THR A 113 -10.95 2.02 5.50
C THR A 113 -10.99 2.20 3.99
N VAL A 114 -9.92 1.88 3.26
CA VAL A 114 -9.91 2.10 1.81
C VAL A 114 -10.59 0.94 1.10
N PRO A 115 -11.66 1.20 0.31
CA PRO A 115 -12.42 0.14 -0.34
C PRO A 115 -11.70 -0.35 -1.61
N ILE A 116 -10.85 -1.34 -1.42
CA ILE A 116 -10.14 -2.02 -2.50
C ILE A 116 -10.54 -3.50 -2.45
N TRP A 117 -11.12 -3.99 -3.55
CA TRP A 117 -11.56 -5.37 -3.67
C TRP A 117 -10.48 -6.19 -4.34
N LYS A 118 -10.35 -7.46 -3.94
CA LYS A 118 -9.43 -8.36 -4.63
C LYS A 118 -10.10 -9.68 -4.95
N LYS A 119 -9.78 -10.21 -6.14
CA LYS A 119 -10.20 -11.51 -6.59
C LYS A 119 -8.97 -12.39 -6.71
N GLU A 120 -8.90 -13.39 -5.84
CA GLU A 120 -7.77 -14.33 -5.84
C GLU A 120 -8.05 -15.47 -6.80
N ARG A 121 -7.03 -15.85 -7.56
CA ARG A 121 -7.09 -16.98 -8.50
C ARG A 121 -6.00 -17.98 -8.18
N GLY A 122 -6.37 -19.26 -8.15
CA GLY A 122 -5.46 -20.38 -7.92
C GLY A 122 -6.03 -21.66 -8.51
N PRO A 123 -5.38 -22.83 -8.25
CA PRO A 123 -5.84 -24.12 -8.77
C PRO A 123 -7.27 -24.48 -8.38
N GLY A 124 -7.76 -23.96 -7.25
CA GLY A 124 -9.13 -24.19 -6.77
C GLY A 124 -10.17 -23.27 -7.36
N GLY A 125 -9.80 -22.36 -8.28
CA GLY A 125 -10.71 -21.40 -8.90
C GLY A 125 -10.50 -19.98 -8.44
N GLU A 126 -11.52 -19.15 -8.61
CA GLU A 126 -11.48 -17.73 -8.27
C GLU A 126 -12.36 -17.43 -7.07
N GLU A 127 -11.95 -16.48 -6.23
CA GLU A 127 -12.71 -16.04 -5.08
C GLU A 127 -12.53 -14.56 -4.81
N TRP A 128 -13.64 -13.83 -4.66
CA TRP A 128 -13.60 -12.43 -4.24
C TRP A 128 -13.34 -12.34 -2.75
N VAL A 129 -12.37 -11.50 -2.39
CA VAL A 129 -12.06 -11.16 -1.01
C VAL A 129 -12.37 -9.68 -0.83
N GLY A 130 -13.11 -9.36 0.24
CA GLY A 130 -13.48 -7.96 0.51
C GLY A 130 -12.30 -7.07 0.82
N TRP A 131 -12.55 -5.76 0.79
CA TRP A 131 -11.52 -4.76 1.06
C TRP A 131 -10.93 -4.84 2.48
N GLN A 132 -11.63 -5.41 3.43
CA GLN A 132 -11.12 -5.71 4.76
C GLN A 132 -10.33 -7.02 4.79
N GLY A 133 -10.05 -7.58 3.64
CA GLY A 133 -9.32 -8.83 3.53
C GLY A 133 -7.98 -8.76 4.24
N LYS A 134 -7.73 -9.76 5.06
CA LYS A 134 -6.48 -9.85 5.82
C LYS A 134 -5.36 -10.30 4.90
N CYS A 135 -4.24 -9.68 5.02
CA CYS A 135 -3.05 -10.10 4.30
C CYS A 135 -2.41 -11.26 5.01
#